data_66f009f341952cf436e114d5c5894fa5
#
_entry.id   66f009f341952cf436e114d5c5894fa5
#
_cell.length_a   1.000
_cell.length_b   1.000
_cell.length_c   1.000
_cell.angle_alpha   90.00
_cell.angle_beta   90.00
_cell.angle_gamma   90.00
#
_symmetry.space_group_name_H-M   'P 1'
#
loop_
_entity.id
_entity.type
_entity.pdbx_description
1 polymer ?
#
loop_
_entity_poly.entity_id
_entity_poly.type
_entity_poly.pdbx_seq_one_letter_code
_entity_poly.pdbx_strand_id
1 'polypeptide(L)'
;MKNLLLFLLACSLGAAAAARPIRGSVKCGGKPMGGVTVTDGYTFAQSDEQGIFTLDADDQALFISLVTPSGYLAPLDGGIPQFYRAYDPAAKRYDFELQPWPGSGECYELLAIADPQPKTEEHFRRLRSEVMPALQAATDNGRTRGSNQAAIVLGDIVWDSPELFAGVKAEFAGLGVPVYGVIGNHDHDLNKYTDREATENYRRHFGPTYYAFDMGRTHYIVLDDIVYHGAKKYEEQIDTMQLRWAAAYAERLPAGSRVCIAMHAPAMKSWLGNRVMESAERLMDAFAGHELHFITGHTHLNSNYDIREGVTEHNVA
;
A
#
# COMPACT_ATOMS: atom_id res chain seq x y z
N MET A 1 60.07 -33.58 3.58
CA MET A 1 59.58 -32.23 3.92
C MET A 1 58.14 -32.14 3.46
N LYS A 2 57.17 -32.29 4.39
CA LYS A 2 55.73 -32.25 4.09
C LYS A 2 55.20 -30.85 4.45
N ASN A 3 54.80 -30.08 3.46
CA ASN A 3 54.15 -28.77 3.66
C ASN A 3 52.69 -28.99 4.04
N LEU A 4 52.36 -28.67 5.27
CA LEU A 4 50.99 -28.67 5.78
C LEU A 4 50.36 -27.28 5.45
N LEU A 5 49.45 -27.25 4.49
CA LEU A 5 48.65 -26.06 4.18
C LEU A 5 47.49 -25.98 5.19
N LEU A 6 47.55 -25.00 6.08
CA LEU A 6 46.47 -24.67 6.99
C LEU A 6 45.45 -23.80 6.23
N PHE A 7 44.25 -24.34 5.95
CA PHE A 7 43.09 -23.54 5.48
C PHE A 7 42.42 -22.90 6.70
N LEU A 8 42.58 -21.61 6.85
CA LEU A 8 41.78 -20.80 7.79
C LEU A 8 40.41 -20.58 7.16
N LEU A 9 39.40 -21.30 7.70
CA LEU A 9 38.01 -21.07 7.38
C LEU A 9 37.57 -19.80 8.16
N ALA A 10 37.52 -18.66 7.48
CA ALA A 10 36.91 -17.46 8.03
C ALA A 10 35.39 -17.63 8.05
N CYS A 11 34.82 -18.03 9.19
CA CYS A 11 33.41 -17.90 9.44
C CYS A 11 33.09 -16.40 9.53
N SER A 12 32.54 -15.83 8.46
CA SER A 12 31.86 -14.54 8.54
C SER A 12 30.58 -14.75 9.36
N LEU A 13 30.64 -14.42 10.64
CA LEU A 13 29.45 -14.16 11.45
C LEU A 13 28.75 -12.97 10.78
N GLY A 14 27.72 -13.26 9.98
CA GLY A 14 26.77 -12.24 9.57
C GLY A 14 26.21 -11.65 10.86
N ALA A 15 26.52 -10.39 11.15
CA ALA A 15 25.86 -9.67 12.22
C ALA A 15 24.36 -9.69 11.90
N ALA A 16 23.58 -10.42 12.69
CA ALA A 16 22.14 -10.28 12.65
C ALA A 16 21.85 -8.80 12.90
N ALA A 17 21.15 -8.15 11.97
CA ALA A 17 20.73 -6.78 12.12
C ALA A 17 19.98 -6.67 13.46
N ALA A 18 20.46 -5.83 14.37
CA ALA A 18 19.88 -5.72 15.69
C ALA A 18 18.61 -4.87 15.57
N ALA A 19 17.45 -5.49 15.77
CA ALA A 19 16.19 -4.78 15.91
C ALA A 19 16.36 -3.63 16.93
N ARG A 20 15.86 -2.44 16.59
CA ARG A 20 15.98 -1.25 17.44
C ARG A 20 14.63 -0.90 18.02
N PRO A 21 14.45 -0.96 19.36
CA PRO A 21 13.20 -0.58 19.96
C PRO A 21 12.93 0.91 19.74
N ILE A 22 11.83 1.20 19.09
CA ILE A 22 11.24 2.54 18.96
C ILE A 22 9.96 2.60 19.78
N ARG A 23 9.57 3.78 20.18
CA ARG A 23 8.30 4.02 20.89
C ARG A 23 7.51 5.11 20.18
N GLY A 24 6.22 5.13 20.43
CA GLY A 24 5.38 6.20 19.93
C GLY A 24 4.04 6.21 20.62
N SER A 25 3.19 7.11 20.15
CA SER A 25 1.81 7.21 20.62
C SER A 25 0.85 7.37 19.47
N VAL A 26 -0.36 6.82 19.65
CA VAL A 26 -1.49 7.03 18.76
C VAL A 26 -2.59 7.73 19.54
N LYS A 27 -3.10 8.82 18.99
CA LYS A 27 -4.16 9.63 19.60
C LYS A 27 -5.23 9.98 18.58
N CYS A 28 -6.41 10.34 19.08
CA CYS A 28 -7.48 10.96 18.29
C CYS A 28 -8.05 12.15 19.06
N GLY A 29 -7.95 13.35 18.48
CA GLY A 29 -8.34 14.59 19.14
C GLY A 29 -7.60 14.78 20.49
N GLY A 30 -6.31 14.44 20.53
CA GLY A 30 -5.46 14.50 21.71
C GLY A 30 -5.70 13.38 22.75
N LYS A 31 -6.71 12.51 22.58
CA LYS A 31 -7.00 11.40 23.47
C LYS A 31 -6.27 10.12 23.04
N PRO A 32 -5.75 9.33 23.98
CA PRO A 32 -5.12 8.04 23.65
C PRO A 32 -6.04 7.11 22.85
N MET A 33 -5.45 6.37 21.92
CA MET A 33 -6.11 5.28 21.18
C MET A 33 -5.35 3.97 21.39
N GLY A 34 -5.99 3.02 22.09
CA GLY A 34 -5.49 1.66 22.24
C GLY A 34 -5.93 0.75 21.09
N GLY A 35 -5.20 -0.36 20.89
CA GLY A 35 -5.53 -1.40 19.92
C GLY A 35 -5.21 -1.04 18.46
N VAL A 36 -4.55 0.10 18.20
CA VAL A 36 -4.15 0.48 16.83
C VAL A 36 -2.90 -0.29 16.44
N THR A 37 -2.95 -0.98 15.31
CA THR A 37 -1.82 -1.72 14.77
C THR A 37 -0.80 -0.77 14.14
N VAL A 38 0.47 -0.97 14.49
CA VAL A 38 1.64 -0.24 13.98
C VAL A 38 2.59 -1.22 13.34
N THR A 39 3.23 -0.84 12.25
CA THR A 39 4.19 -1.66 11.53
C THR A 39 5.35 -0.82 10.99
N ASP A 40 6.49 -1.46 10.82
CA ASP A 40 7.66 -0.93 10.11
C ASP A 40 7.78 -1.49 8.68
N GLY A 41 6.77 -2.28 8.25
CA GLY A 41 6.79 -3.04 7.01
C GLY A 41 7.39 -4.44 7.15
N TYR A 42 7.86 -4.83 8.34
CA TYR A 42 8.43 -6.14 8.65
C TYR A 42 7.73 -6.81 9.83
N THR A 43 7.49 -6.06 10.86
CA THR A 43 6.90 -6.52 12.12
C THR A 43 5.69 -5.68 12.51
N PHE A 44 4.96 -6.13 13.54
CA PHE A 44 3.77 -5.45 14.03
C PHE A 44 3.79 -5.30 15.54
N ALA A 45 3.28 -4.17 16.01
CA ALA A 45 2.92 -3.91 17.39
C ALA A 45 1.49 -3.36 17.48
N GLN A 46 0.96 -3.24 18.70
CA GLN A 46 -0.30 -2.54 18.94
C GLN A 46 -0.10 -1.49 20.03
N SER A 47 -0.84 -0.39 19.93
CA SER A 47 -0.91 0.59 21.01
C SER A 47 -1.70 0.04 22.20
N ASP A 48 -1.23 0.34 23.41
CA ASP A 48 -1.91 0.01 24.66
C ASP A 48 -3.07 0.98 24.96
N GLU A 49 -3.76 0.79 26.10
CA GLU A 49 -4.88 1.65 26.53
C GLU A 49 -4.48 3.13 26.69
N GLN A 50 -3.20 3.40 26.92
CA GLN A 50 -2.63 4.74 26.99
C GLN A 50 -2.22 5.27 25.63
N GLY A 51 -2.50 4.52 24.56
CA GLY A 51 -2.15 4.84 23.18
C GLY A 51 -0.65 4.69 22.89
N ILE A 52 0.12 4.03 23.73
CA ILE A 52 1.56 3.88 23.59
C ILE A 52 1.88 2.56 22.90
N PHE A 53 2.80 2.58 21.95
CA PHE A 53 3.35 1.37 21.35
C PHE A 53 4.87 1.31 21.49
N THR A 54 5.39 0.10 21.46
CA THR A 54 6.82 -0.21 21.31
C THR A 54 6.95 -1.23 20.20
N LEU A 55 7.83 -0.96 19.25
CA LEU A 55 8.07 -1.79 18.08
C LEU A 55 9.59 -2.00 17.96
N ASP A 56 10.02 -3.25 17.78
CA ASP A 56 11.39 -3.58 17.42
C ASP A 56 11.55 -3.43 15.92
N ALA A 57 11.90 -2.20 15.50
CA ALA A 57 11.98 -1.86 14.09
C ALA A 57 13.18 -2.51 13.41
N ASP A 58 12.95 -3.04 12.19
CA ASP A 58 13.99 -3.56 11.32
C ASP A 58 14.87 -2.41 10.82
N ASP A 59 16.16 -2.64 10.64
CA ASP A 59 17.10 -1.63 10.15
C ASP A 59 16.93 -1.33 8.65
N GLN A 60 16.20 -2.18 7.92
CA GLN A 60 15.82 -1.98 6.53
C GLN A 60 14.49 -1.22 6.39
N ALA A 61 13.78 -0.94 7.48
CA ALA A 61 12.53 -0.20 7.45
C ALA A 61 12.67 1.13 6.70
N LEU A 62 11.64 1.51 5.97
CA LEU A 62 11.56 2.81 5.30
C LEU A 62 10.60 3.75 6.00
N PHE A 63 9.59 3.19 6.62
CA PHE A 63 8.53 3.92 7.29
C PHE A 63 8.12 3.22 8.58
N ILE A 64 7.58 3.99 9.51
CA ILE A 64 6.73 3.50 10.60
C ILE A 64 5.31 3.92 10.26
N SER A 65 4.40 2.97 10.17
CA SER A 65 3.05 3.18 9.65
C SER A 65 1.98 2.64 10.60
N LEU A 66 0.80 3.26 10.58
CA LEU A 66 -0.40 2.72 11.19
C LEU A 66 -1.19 1.88 10.18
N VAL A 67 -1.83 0.82 10.65
CA VAL A 67 -3.06 0.35 10.02
C VAL A 67 -4.17 1.25 10.53
N THR A 68 -4.63 2.21 9.72
CA THR A 68 -5.66 3.17 10.14
C THR A 68 -6.97 2.44 10.40
N PRO A 69 -7.52 2.48 11.63
CA PRO A 69 -8.74 1.75 11.94
C PRO A 69 -9.98 2.35 11.25
N SER A 70 -10.98 1.53 10.98
CA SER A 70 -12.26 1.99 10.46
C SER A 70 -12.89 3.07 11.36
N GLY A 71 -13.50 4.08 10.74
CA GLY A 71 -14.09 5.22 11.44
C GLY A 71 -13.10 6.33 11.80
N TYR A 72 -11.83 6.20 11.41
CA TYR A 72 -10.79 7.21 11.63
C TYR A 72 -10.04 7.54 10.35
N LEU A 73 -9.47 8.75 10.32
CA LEU A 73 -8.59 9.22 9.24
C LEU A 73 -7.26 9.72 9.81
N ALA A 74 -6.19 9.43 9.12
CA ALA A 74 -4.94 10.17 9.28
C ALA A 74 -5.07 11.58 8.65
N PRO A 75 -4.33 12.59 9.13
CA PRO A 75 -4.28 13.90 8.48
C PRO A 75 -3.92 13.77 7.00
N LEU A 76 -4.48 14.63 6.16
CA LEU A 76 -4.21 14.60 4.72
C LEU A 76 -3.15 15.63 4.34
N ASP A 77 -2.21 15.22 3.49
CA ASP A 77 -1.30 16.10 2.76
C ASP A 77 -1.57 16.00 1.26
N GLY A 78 -2.17 17.02 0.68
CA GLY A 78 -2.58 16.99 -0.73
C GLY A 78 -3.49 15.79 -1.05
N GLY A 79 -4.44 15.46 -0.17
CA GLY A 79 -5.35 14.32 -0.33
C GLY A 79 -4.78 12.97 0.12
N ILE A 80 -3.46 12.85 0.32
CA ILE A 80 -2.82 11.59 0.72
C ILE A 80 -2.82 11.45 2.25
N PRO A 81 -3.41 10.37 2.81
CA PRO A 81 -3.43 10.14 4.25
C PRO A 81 -2.01 9.94 4.83
N GLN A 82 -1.68 10.67 5.88
CA GLN A 82 -0.37 10.68 6.53
C GLN A 82 -0.34 9.67 7.69
N PHE A 83 -0.69 8.42 7.43
CA PHE A 83 -0.65 7.31 8.38
C PHE A 83 0.76 6.78 8.63
N TYR A 84 1.77 7.36 8.01
CA TYR A 84 3.17 6.94 8.06
C TYR A 84 4.11 8.08 8.46
N ARG A 85 5.30 7.70 8.91
CA ARG A 85 6.45 8.58 9.12
C ARG A 85 7.68 7.91 8.51
N ALA A 86 8.54 8.67 7.83
CA ALA A 86 9.82 8.14 7.37
C ALA A 86 10.62 7.59 8.56
N TYR A 87 11.18 6.39 8.40
CA TYR A 87 12.02 5.79 9.43
C TYR A 87 13.38 6.50 9.46
N ASP A 88 13.76 6.96 10.64
CA ASP A 88 15.07 7.52 10.94
C ASP A 88 15.70 6.67 12.06
N PRO A 89 16.83 5.97 11.79
CA PRO A 89 17.50 5.17 12.82
C PRO A 89 17.94 5.96 14.08
N ALA A 90 18.05 7.29 13.97
CA ALA A 90 18.37 8.15 15.12
C ALA A 90 17.13 8.54 15.93
N ALA A 91 15.95 8.53 15.32
CA ALA A 91 14.71 8.84 16.01
C ALA A 91 14.26 7.63 16.84
N LYS A 92 13.89 7.90 18.10
CA LYS A 92 13.39 6.88 19.04
C LYS A 92 11.90 6.97 19.28
N ARG A 93 11.23 7.96 18.68
CA ARG A 93 9.82 8.24 18.93
C ARG A 93 9.08 8.62 17.65
N TYR A 94 7.89 7.99 17.49
CA TYR A 94 6.98 8.21 16.38
C TYR A 94 5.56 8.41 16.91
N ASP A 95 5.04 9.62 16.77
CA ASP A 95 3.70 9.97 17.27
C ASP A 95 2.74 10.19 16.10
N PHE A 96 1.51 9.70 16.29
CA PHE A 96 0.45 9.78 15.30
C PHE A 96 -0.81 10.41 15.93
N GLU A 97 -1.46 11.24 15.15
CA GLU A 97 -2.75 11.83 15.48
C GLU A 97 -3.75 11.42 14.42
N LEU A 98 -4.84 10.81 14.82
CA LEU A 98 -5.97 10.49 13.97
C LEU A 98 -7.11 11.44 14.27
N GLN A 99 -8.08 11.51 13.36
CA GLN A 99 -9.32 12.23 13.53
C GLN A 99 -10.50 11.30 13.23
N PRO A 100 -11.68 11.51 13.85
CA PRO A 100 -12.87 10.75 13.47
C PRO A 100 -13.18 10.97 11.98
N TRP A 101 -13.58 9.91 11.28
CA TRP A 101 -14.07 10.04 9.90
C TRP A 101 -15.51 10.53 9.95
N PRO A 102 -15.81 11.74 9.46
CA PRO A 102 -17.16 12.25 9.46
C PRO A 102 -18.03 11.47 8.48
N GLY A 103 -19.17 10.95 8.95
CA GLY A 103 -20.13 10.21 8.15
C GLY A 103 -20.99 9.31 9.02
N SER A 104 -21.94 8.59 8.42
CA SER A 104 -22.87 7.72 9.16
C SER A 104 -22.16 6.53 9.82
N GLY A 105 -20.94 6.21 9.41
CA GLY A 105 -20.19 5.03 9.88
C GLY A 105 -20.74 3.69 9.36
N GLU A 106 -21.82 3.70 8.59
CA GLU A 106 -22.49 2.49 8.10
C GLU A 106 -22.27 2.26 6.61
N CYS A 107 -22.07 3.34 5.83
CA CYS A 107 -21.89 3.28 4.38
C CYS A 107 -20.51 3.79 4.00
N TYR A 108 -19.76 2.98 3.30
CA TYR A 108 -18.43 3.30 2.79
C TYR A 108 -18.36 3.05 1.29
N GLU A 109 -17.69 3.92 0.58
CA GLU A 109 -17.48 3.82 -0.86
C GLU A 109 -16.02 4.02 -1.19
N LEU A 110 -15.44 3.09 -1.95
CA LEU A 110 -14.08 3.21 -2.49
C LEU A 110 -14.15 3.43 -4.00
N LEU A 111 -13.65 4.57 -4.47
CA LEU A 111 -13.50 4.85 -5.88
C LEU A 111 -12.18 4.26 -6.36
N ALA A 112 -12.25 3.19 -7.17
CA ALA A 112 -11.07 2.62 -7.80
C ALA A 112 -10.78 3.35 -9.12
N ILE A 113 -9.56 3.85 -9.27
CA ILE A 113 -9.07 4.59 -10.44
C ILE A 113 -7.86 3.83 -10.93
N ALA A 114 -7.87 3.36 -12.17
CA ALA A 114 -6.73 2.65 -12.73
C ALA A 114 -6.05 3.48 -13.82
N ASP A 115 -4.75 3.33 -13.91
CA ASP A 115 -3.92 3.71 -15.05
C ASP A 115 -4.19 5.13 -15.61
N PRO A 116 -4.21 6.20 -14.80
CA PRO A 116 -4.43 7.55 -15.32
C PRO A 116 -3.32 8.02 -16.26
N GLN A 117 -2.11 7.59 -16.07
CA GLN A 117 -0.94 7.64 -16.94
C GLN A 117 -0.70 8.96 -17.72
N PRO A 118 -0.84 10.17 -17.16
CA PRO A 118 -0.42 11.35 -17.88
C PRO A 118 1.09 11.32 -18.15
N LYS A 119 1.48 11.62 -19.38
CA LYS A 119 2.87 11.69 -19.84
C LYS A 119 3.25 13.10 -20.30
N THR A 120 2.25 13.86 -20.72
CA THR A 120 2.41 15.18 -21.30
C THR A 120 1.39 16.14 -20.70
N GLU A 121 1.59 17.44 -20.87
CA GLU A 121 0.62 18.44 -20.48
C GLU A 121 -0.74 18.25 -21.18
N GLU A 122 -0.75 17.72 -22.39
CA GLU A 122 -1.98 17.35 -23.11
C GLU A 122 -2.76 16.27 -22.37
N HIS A 123 -2.08 15.18 -21.97
CA HIS A 123 -2.71 14.10 -21.20
C HIS A 123 -3.19 14.60 -19.84
N PHE A 124 -2.44 15.52 -19.24
CA PHE A 124 -2.83 16.12 -17.97
C PHE A 124 -4.11 16.97 -18.10
N ARG A 125 -4.22 17.74 -19.20
CA ARG A 125 -5.46 18.48 -19.49
C ARG A 125 -6.64 17.55 -19.70
N ARG A 126 -6.45 16.40 -20.36
CA ARG A 126 -7.51 15.41 -20.57
C ARG A 126 -7.93 14.76 -19.25
N LEU A 127 -6.98 14.38 -18.39
CA LEU A 127 -7.28 13.92 -17.02
C LEU A 127 -8.22 14.91 -16.33
N ARG A 128 -7.85 16.19 -16.32
CA ARG A 128 -8.61 17.27 -15.68
C ARG A 128 -9.99 17.52 -16.29
N SER A 129 -10.12 17.45 -17.62
CA SER A 129 -11.37 17.81 -18.30
C SER A 129 -12.30 16.62 -18.55
N GLU A 130 -11.79 15.40 -18.62
CA GLU A 130 -12.56 14.21 -19.01
C GLU A 130 -12.78 13.27 -17.81
N VAL A 131 -11.77 13.03 -16.97
CA VAL A 131 -11.83 12.05 -15.88
C VAL A 131 -12.26 12.70 -14.56
N MET A 132 -11.62 13.79 -14.16
CA MET A 132 -11.90 14.45 -12.88
C MET A 132 -13.35 14.85 -12.67
N PRO A 133 -14.10 15.36 -13.69
CA PRO A 133 -15.52 15.67 -13.49
C PRO A 133 -16.39 14.47 -13.17
N ALA A 134 -16.09 13.30 -13.75
CA ALA A 134 -16.82 12.06 -13.45
C ALA A 134 -16.54 11.57 -12.01
N LEU A 135 -15.27 11.63 -11.60
CA LEU A 135 -14.87 11.30 -10.22
C LEU A 135 -15.50 12.28 -9.21
N GLN A 136 -15.51 13.57 -9.53
CA GLN A 136 -16.16 14.58 -8.67
C GLN A 136 -17.65 14.32 -8.53
N ALA A 137 -18.35 14.00 -9.64
CA ALA A 137 -19.76 13.64 -9.59
C ALA A 137 -20.01 12.39 -8.74
N ALA A 138 -19.12 11.39 -8.80
CA ALA A 138 -19.21 10.19 -7.97
C ALA A 138 -19.05 10.54 -6.48
N THR A 139 -18.06 11.38 -6.12
CA THR A 139 -17.85 11.82 -4.73
C THR A 139 -19.01 12.66 -4.21
N ASP A 140 -19.58 13.56 -5.03
CA ASP A 140 -20.72 14.41 -4.64
C ASP A 140 -21.98 13.56 -4.41
N ASN A 141 -22.21 12.56 -5.24
CA ASN A 141 -23.30 11.60 -5.06
C ASN A 141 -23.15 10.81 -3.74
N GLY A 142 -21.95 10.35 -3.41
CA GLY A 142 -21.69 9.66 -2.16
C GLY A 142 -21.89 10.55 -0.94
N ARG A 143 -21.42 11.81 -0.99
CA ARG A 143 -21.68 12.79 0.07
C ARG A 143 -23.18 13.00 0.29
N THR A 144 -23.96 13.08 -0.80
CA THR A 144 -25.42 13.20 -0.73
C THR A 144 -26.06 12.01 -0.02
N ARG A 145 -25.50 10.80 -0.18
CA ARG A 145 -25.92 9.60 0.54
C ARG A 145 -25.40 9.51 1.99
N GLY A 146 -24.51 10.41 2.40
CA GLY A 146 -23.87 10.38 3.71
C GLY A 146 -22.79 9.31 3.83
N SER A 147 -22.25 8.81 2.71
CA SER A 147 -21.21 7.78 2.70
C SER A 147 -19.86 8.35 3.11
N ASN A 148 -19.09 7.57 3.85
CA ASN A 148 -17.65 7.77 4.01
C ASN A 148 -16.95 7.29 2.73
N GLN A 149 -16.17 8.16 2.11
CA GLN A 149 -15.58 7.90 0.80
C GLN A 149 -14.07 8.00 0.83
N ALA A 150 -13.42 7.10 0.09
CA ALA A 150 -12.02 7.19 -0.28
C ALA A 150 -11.85 6.90 -1.76
N ALA A 151 -10.72 7.31 -2.32
CA ALA A 151 -10.28 6.86 -3.63
C ALA A 151 -9.00 6.02 -3.50
N ILE A 152 -8.79 5.10 -4.44
CA ILE A 152 -7.55 4.37 -4.57
C ILE A 152 -7.13 4.40 -6.04
N VAL A 153 -5.87 4.78 -6.28
CA VAL A 153 -5.28 4.78 -7.63
C VAL A 153 -4.44 3.52 -7.76
N LEU A 154 -4.84 2.65 -8.70
CA LEU A 154 -4.33 1.29 -8.85
C LEU A 154 -3.04 1.20 -9.69
N GLY A 155 -2.11 2.11 -9.46
CA GLY A 155 -0.83 2.15 -10.14
C GLY A 155 -0.87 2.87 -11.49
N ASP A 156 0.33 2.98 -12.08
CA ASP A 156 0.55 3.74 -13.29
C ASP A 156 -0.05 5.15 -13.19
N ILE A 157 0.24 5.79 -12.04
CA ILE A 157 -0.23 7.13 -11.71
C ILE A 157 0.25 8.13 -12.75
N VAL A 158 1.46 7.90 -13.28
CA VAL A 158 2.07 8.63 -14.39
C VAL A 158 2.68 7.65 -15.39
N TRP A 159 3.03 8.11 -16.59
CA TRP A 159 3.73 7.29 -17.60
C TRP A 159 5.21 7.65 -17.65
N ASP A 160 6.05 6.97 -16.91
CA ASP A 160 7.52 7.19 -16.91
C ASP A 160 7.93 8.67 -16.67
N SER A 161 7.09 9.41 -15.96
CA SER A 161 7.22 10.87 -15.81
C SER A 161 7.00 11.28 -14.35
N PRO A 162 7.89 10.86 -13.42
CA PRO A 162 7.72 11.07 -11.98
C PRO A 162 7.66 12.56 -11.58
N GLU A 163 8.13 13.47 -12.43
CA GLU A 163 7.96 14.92 -12.26
C GLU A 163 6.49 15.38 -12.29
N LEU A 164 5.58 14.55 -12.82
CA LEU A 164 4.15 14.83 -12.85
C LEU A 164 3.41 14.39 -11.58
N PHE A 165 4.03 13.62 -10.68
CA PHE A 165 3.38 13.15 -9.46
C PHE A 165 2.76 14.28 -8.63
N ALA A 166 3.47 15.37 -8.44
CA ALA A 166 2.95 16.51 -7.69
C ALA A 166 1.67 17.10 -8.30
N GLY A 167 1.62 17.18 -9.63
CA GLY A 167 0.47 17.68 -10.37
C GLY A 167 -0.73 16.72 -10.25
N VAL A 168 -0.52 15.41 -10.48
CA VAL A 168 -1.59 14.40 -10.36
C VAL A 168 -2.12 14.35 -8.92
N LYS A 169 -1.23 14.36 -7.92
CA LYS A 169 -1.61 14.46 -6.50
C LYS A 169 -2.51 15.67 -6.24
N ALA A 170 -2.18 16.84 -6.80
CA ALA A 170 -2.98 18.06 -6.64
C ALA A 170 -4.38 17.93 -7.28
N GLU A 171 -4.50 17.29 -8.43
CA GLU A 171 -5.80 17.02 -9.06
C GLU A 171 -6.66 16.10 -8.18
N PHE A 172 -6.12 14.99 -7.74
CA PHE A 172 -6.86 14.06 -6.87
C PHE A 172 -7.21 14.66 -5.51
N ALA A 173 -6.38 15.55 -4.96
CA ALA A 173 -6.71 16.29 -3.75
C ALA A 173 -8.02 17.11 -3.90
N GLY A 174 -8.32 17.56 -5.14
CA GLY A 174 -9.55 18.28 -5.46
C GLY A 174 -10.84 17.46 -5.24
N LEU A 175 -10.77 16.13 -5.19
CA LEU A 175 -11.91 15.26 -4.88
C LEU A 175 -12.41 15.46 -3.43
N GLY A 176 -11.56 15.95 -2.53
CA GLY A 176 -11.90 16.22 -1.13
C GLY A 176 -12.19 14.94 -0.32
N VAL A 177 -11.63 13.82 -0.74
CA VAL A 177 -11.64 12.52 -0.06
C VAL A 177 -10.21 12.01 0.10
N PRO A 178 -9.90 11.12 1.07
CA PRO A 178 -8.59 10.49 1.15
C PRO A 178 -8.30 9.67 -0.12
N VAL A 179 -7.08 9.80 -0.62
CA VAL A 179 -6.61 9.11 -1.83
C VAL A 179 -5.43 8.21 -1.46
N TYR A 180 -5.60 6.91 -1.66
CA TYR A 180 -4.57 5.91 -1.46
C TYR A 180 -3.89 5.60 -2.80
N GLY A 181 -2.59 5.34 -2.79
CA GLY A 181 -1.83 5.02 -3.99
C GLY A 181 -1.34 3.58 -3.99
N VAL A 182 -1.45 2.90 -5.11
CA VAL A 182 -0.71 1.70 -5.48
C VAL A 182 0.38 2.14 -6.45
N ILE A 183 1.55 1.53 -6.41
CA ILE A 183 2.60 1.79 -7.39
C ILE A 183 2.42 0.87 -8.61
N GLY A 184 2.63 1.40 -9.82
CA GLY A 184 2.62 0.64 -11.06
C GLY A 184 3.99 0.64 -11.74
N ASN A 185 4.12 -0.10 -12.83
CA ASN A 185 5.41 -0.25 -13.52
C ASN A 185 5.92 1.06 -14.16
N HIS A 186 5.03 1.98 -14.52
CA HIS A 186 5.39 3.29 -15.05
C HIS A 186 5.68 4.35 -13.98
N ASP A 187 5.50 4.02 -12.71
CA ASP A 187 5.75 4.92 -11.57
C ASP A 187 7.18 4.82 -11.03
N HIS A 188 8.00 3.93 -11.57
CA HIS A 188 9.39 3.71 -11.17
C HIS A 188 10.35 4.70 -11.82
N ASP A 189 11.39 5.08 -11.09
CA ASP A 189 12.47 5.93 -11.60
C ASP A 189 13.33 5.16 -12.60
N LEU A 190 13.24 5.51 -13.88
CA LEU A 190 13.91 4.80 -14.98
C LEU A 190 15.43 4.74 -14.88
N ASN A 191 16.05 5.68 -14.16
CA ASN A 191 17.50 5.80 -14.01
C ASN A 191 18.06 5.06 -12.79
N LYS A 192 17.21 4.25 -12.14
CA LYS A 192 17.59 3.43 -10.98
C LYS A 192 17.67 1.96 -11.38
N TYR A 193 18.45 1.19 -10.63
CA TYR A 193 18.72 -0.20 -10.96
C TYR A 193 18.25 -1.18 -9.89
N THR A 194 17.86 -0.68 -8.73
CA THR A 194 17.25 -1.47 -7.67
C THR A 194 15.83 -1.01 -7.45
N ASP A 195 14.96 -1.93 -7.15
CA ASP A 195 13.54 -1.69 -6.87
C ASP A 195 13.38 -0.62 -5.75
N ARG A 196 14.10 -0.79 -4.65
CA ARG A 196 14.10 0.16 -3.53
C ARG A 196 14.45 1.61 -3.94
N GLU A 197 15.41 1.80 -4.84
CA GLU A 197 15.77 3.15 -5.31
C GLU A 197 14.78 3.67 -6.34
N ALA A 198 14.24 2.78 -7.18
CA ALA A 198 13.33 3.15 -8.25
C ALA A 198 11.97 3.65 -7.72
N THR A 199 11.59 3.27 -6.51
CA THR A 199 10.35 3.72 -5.86
C THR A 199 10.51 5.02 -5.04
N GLU A 200 11.70 5.66 -5.01
CA GLU A 200 11.97 6.80 -4.14
C GLU A 200 11.07 8.02 -4.43
N ASN A 201 10.88 8.38 -5.71
CA ASN A 201 10.02 9.50 -6.07
C ASN A 201 8.55 9.21 -5.76
N TYR A 202 8.06 8.00 -6.05
CA TYR A 202 6.72 7.59 -5.64
C TYR A 202 6.53 7.77 -4.13
N ARG A 203 7.44 7.25 -3.32
CA ARG A 203 7.35 7.30 -1.86
C ARG A 203 7.35 8.71 -1.27
N ARG A 204 7.99 9.67 -1.93
CA ARG A 204 7.95 11.09 -1.52
C ARG A 204 6.57 11.71 -1.66
N HIS A 205 5.77 11.24 -2.60
CA HIS A 205 4.45 11.80 -2.91
C HIS A 205 3.31 11.00 -2.27
N PHE A 206 3.42 9.67 -2.22
CA PHE A 206 2.35 8.76 -1.86
C PHE A 206 2.63 7.92 -0.60
N GLY A 207 3.86 7.90 -0.10
CA GLY A 207 4.26 7.14 1.08
C GLY A 207 4.69 5.71 0.79
N PRO A 208 4.47 4.77 1.72
CA PRO A 208 4.87 3.37 1.55
C PRO A 208 4.29 2.74 0.29
N THR A 209 5.02 1.83 -0.36
CA THR A 209 4.53 1.08 -1.52
C THR A 209 3.61 -0.08 -1.12
N TYR A 210 3.68 -0.54 0.13
CA TYR A 210 2.76 -1.51 0.71
C TYR A 210 2.35 -1.11 2.13
N TYR A 211 1.08 -1.30 2.46
CA TYR A 211 0.48 -0.89 3.73
C TYR A 211 -0.94 -1.47 3.87
N ALA A 212 -1.59 -1.23 5.02
CA ALA A 212 -2.98 -1.60 5.23
C ALA A 212 -3.79 -0.47 5.88
N PHE A 213 -5.10 -0.50 5.70
CA PHE A 213 -6.07 0.36 6.38
C PHE A 213 -7.44 -0.33 6.42
N ASP A 214 -8.28 0.09 7.35
CA ASP A 214 -9.64 -0.45 7.47
C ASP A 214 -10.67 0.60 7.05
N MET A 215 -11.70 0.15 6.32
CA MET A 215 -12.84 0.98 5.95
C MET A 215 -14.13 0.16 6.04
N GLY A 216 -15.05 0.56 6.91
CA GLY A 216 -16.21 -0.24 7.22
C GLY A 216 -15.85 -1.56 7.89
N ARG A 217 -16.27 -2.66 7.30
CA ARG A 217 -15.95 -4.03 7.74
C ARG A 217 -14.94 -4.72 6.84
N THR A 218 -14.25 -3.95 6.00
CA THR A 218 -13.28 -4.47 5.04
C THR A 218 -11.88 -4.03 5.44
N HIS A 219 -10.96 -4.97 5.47
CA HIS A 219 -9.54 -4.73 5.63
C HIS A 219 -8.92 -4.56 4.24
N TYR A 220 -8.34 -3.40 3.98
CA TYR A 220 -7.65 -3.11 2.72
C TYR A 220 -6.16 -3.30 2.90
N ILE A 221 -5.54 -3.99 1.97
CA ILE A 221 -4.11 -4.23 1.91
C ILE A 221 -3.63 -3.73 0.55
N VAL A 222 -2.70 -2.81 0.55
CA VAL A 222 -2.02 -2.36 -0.67
C VAL A 222 -0.69 -3.08 -0.76
N LEU A 223 -0.37 -3.64 -1.91
CA LEU A 223 0.89 -4.32 -2.18
C LEU A 223 1.53 -3.77 -3.45
N ASP A 224 2.85 -3.78 -3.46
CA ASP A 224 3.69 -3.53 -4.62
C ASP A 224 3.99 -4.87 -5.29
N ASP A 225 3.38 -5.10 -6.43
CA ASP A 225 3.53 -6.34 -7.20
C ASP A 225 4.38 -6.16 -8.46
N ILE A 226 5.18 -5.10 -8.49
CA ILE A 226 6.14 -4.81 -9.55
C ILE A 226 7.56 -4.84 -9.01
N VAL A 227 8.30 -5.91 -9.27
CA VAL A 227 9.72 -5.98 -8.94
C VAL A 227 10.54 -5.39 -10.08
N TYR A 228 11.09 -4.20 -9.85
CA TYR A 228 11.80 -3.44 -10.88
C TYR A 228 13.29 -3.77 -10.96
N HIS A 229 13.79 -4.06 -12.16
CA HIS A 229 15.18 -4.45 -12.44
C HIS A 229 15.99 -3.39 -13.20
N GLY A 230 15.45 -2.20 -13.35
CA GLY A 230 16.07 -1.10 -14.10
C GLY A 230 15.80 -1.14 -15.60
N ALA A 231 16.00 0.01 -16.26
CA ALA A 231 15.84 0.16 -17.71
C ALA A 231 14.49 -0.36 -18.23
N LYS A 232 13.39 -0.11 -17.51
CA LYS A 232 12.02 -0.56 -17.83
C LYS A 232 11.81 -2.07 -17.78
N LYS A 233 12.73 -2.81 -17.18
CA LYS A 233 12.54 -4.25 -16.96
C LYS A 233 11.95 -4.47 -15.59
N TYR A 234 10.89 -5.25 -15.52
CA TYR A 234 10.23 -5.61 -14.28
C TYR A 234 9.63 -7.02 -14.37
N GLU A 235 9.30 -7.56 -13.23
CA GLU A 235 8.53 -8.78 -13.08
C GLU A 235 7.28 -8.47 -12.28
N GLU A 236 6.14 -8.99 -12.74
CA GLU A 236 4.86 -8.91 -12.05
C GLU A 236 4.84 -9.99 -10.97
N GLN A 237 5.24 -9.63 -9.76
CA GLN A 237 5.23 -10.52 -8.58
C GLN A 237 5.32 -9.71 -7.29
N ILE A 238 4.77 -10.26 -6.24
CA ILE A 238 4.90 -9.73 -4.88
C ILE A 238 6.18 -10.30 -4.27
N ASP A 239 7.05 -9.46 -3.75
CA ASP A 239 8.29 -9.92 -3.15
C ASP A 239 8.08 -10.71 -1.85
N THR A 240 9.09 -11.47 -1.45
CA THR A 240 9.01 -12.37 -0.29
C THR A 240 8.78 -11.62 1.04
N MET A 241 9.26 -10.38 1.16
CA MET A 241 9.09 -9.61 2.39
C MET A 241 7.66 -9.14 2.55
N GLN A 242 7.06 -8.63 1.48
CA GLN A 242 5.64 -8.26 1.46
C GLN A 242 4.73 -9.48 1.71
N LEU A 243 5.05 -10.65 1.14
CA LEU A 243 4.30 -11.88 1.40
C LEU A 243 4.36 -12.29 2.89
N ARG A 244 5.53 -12.19 3.52
CA ARG A 244 5.67 -12.46 4.96
C ARG A 244 4.90 -11.46 5.82
N TRP A 245 5.00 -10.18 5.47
CA TRP A 245 4.28 -9.11 6.16
C TRP A 245 2.77 -9.29 6.03
N ALA A 246 2.26 -9.59 4.83
CA ALA A 246 0.85 -9.81 4.58
C ALA A 246 0.33 -11.06 5.33
N ALA A 247 1.10 -12.17 5.34
CA ALA A 247 0.75 -13.36 6.11
C ALA A 247 0.69 -13.09 7.61
N ALA A 248 1.68 -12.36 8.17
CA ALA A 248 1.67 -11.95 9.56
C ALA A 248 0.52 -10.97 9.90
N TYR A 249 0.05 -10.21 8.92
CA TYR A 249 -1.14 -9.38 9.08
C TYR A 249 -2.42 -10.23 9.06
N ALA A 250 -2.53 -11.21 8.15
CA ALA A 250 -3.67 -12.12 8.09
C ALA A 250 -3.93 -12.83 9.42
N GLU A 251 -2.87 -13.28 10.12
CA GLU A 251 -2.97 -13.91 11.44
C GLU A 251 -3.58 -13.01 12.53
N ARG A 252 -3.63 -11.70 12.31
CA ARG A 252 -4.19 -10.71 13.24
C ARG A 252 -5.66 -10.39 12.99
N LEU A 253 -6.17 -10.78 11.82
CA LEU A 253 -7.53 -10.50 11.43
C LEU A 253 -8.52 -11.46 12.10
N PRO A 254 -9.71 -11.01 12.47
CA PRO A 254 -10.78 -11.91 12.89
C PRO A 254 -11.09 -12.95 11.81
N ALA A 255 -11.36 -14.19 12.21
CA ALA A 255 -11.71 -15.25 11.28
C ALA A 255 -12.94 -14.87 10.42
N GLY A 256 -12.89 -15.16 9.12
CA GLY A 256 -13.98 -14.83 8.18
C GLY A 256 -14.03 -13.35 7.80
N SER A 257 -13.01 -12.56 8.08
CA SER A 257 -12.94 -11.16 7.66
C SER A 257 -13.06 -11.02 6.14
N ARG A 258 -13.62 -9.88 5.70
CA ARG A 258 -13.51 -9.46 4.30
C ARG A 258 -12.22 -8.70 4.11
N VAL A 259 -11.41 -9.15 3.15
CA VAL A 259 -10.12 -8.55 2.81
C VAL A 259 -10.13 -8.14 1.35
N CYS A 260 -9.71 -6.91 1.08
CA CYS A 260 -9.51 -6.39 -0.25
C CYS A 260 -8.03 -6.08 -0.46
N ILE A 261 -7.39 -6.75 -1.39
CA ILE A 261 -5.99 -6.56 -1.76
C ILE A 261 -5.94 -5.71 -3.02
N ALA A 262 -5.35 -4.54 -2.90
CA ALA A 262 -5.10 -3.63 -4.02
C ALA A 262 -3.65 -3.75 -4.48
N MET A 263 -3.46 -4.05 -5.75
CA MET A 263 -2.16 -4.10 -6.41
C MET A 263 -2.30 -3.66 -7.87
N HIS A 264 -1.19 -3.44 -8.58
CA HIS A 264 -1.26 -2.92 -9.93
C HIS A 264 -1.55 -4.01 -10.95
N ALA A 265 -0.68 -5.02 -11.07
CA ALA A 265 -0.86 -6.11 -12.03
C ALA A 265 -1.88 -7.14 -11.53
N PRO A 266 -2.66 -7.76 -12.43
CA PRO A 266 -3.66 -8.74 -12.04
C PRO A 266 -3.06 -10.03 -11.47
N ALA A 267 -3.71 -10.56 -10.41
CA ALA A 267 -3.43 -11.89 -9.90
C ALA A 267 -3.70 -12.97 -10.96
N MET A 268 -4.78 -12.79 -11.74
CA MET A 268 -5.16 -13.69 -12.84
C MET A 268 -4.65 -13.16 -14.17
N LYS A 269 -3.67 -13.81 -14.77
CA LYS A 269 -3.12 -13.49 -16.09
C LYS A 269 -3.96 -14.13 -17.19
N SER A 270 -5.06 -13.51 -17.55
CA SER A 270 -6.00 -14.04 -18.53
C SER A 270 -5.38 -14.22 -19.92
N TRP A 271 -4.44 -13.34 -20.31
CA TRP A 271 -3.69 -13.42 -21.56
C TRP A 271 -2.67 -14.57 -21.60
N LEU A 272 -2.36 -15.19 -20.48
CA LEU A 272 -1.51 -16.39 -20.37
C LEU A 272 -2.33 -17.67 -20.13
N GLY A 273 -3.57 -17.72 -20.61
CA GLY A 273 -4.45 -18.88 -20.44
C GLY A 273 -5.02 -19.06 -19.06
N ASN A 274 -5.41 -17.95 -18.42
CA ASN A 274 -5.96 -17.90 -17.04
C ASN A 274 -4.98 -18.46 -16.00
N ARG A 275 -3.72 -18.10 -16.10
CA ARG A 275 -2.69 -18.50 -15.14
C ARG A 275 -2.65 -17.51 -13.97
N VAL A 276 -2.70 -18.02 -12.76
CA VAL A 276 -2.53 -17.20 -11.55
C VAL A 276 -1.04 -16.91 -11.32
N MET A 277 -0.75 -15.70 -10.87
CA MET A 277 0.59 -15.29 -10.43
C MET A 277 1.01 -16.13 -9.21
N GLU A 278 2.20 -16.73 -9.22
CA GLU A 278 2.67 -17.63 -8.15
C GLU A 278 2.68 -16.93 -6.77
N SER A 279 3.13 -15.68 -6.72
CA SER A 279 3.11 -14.92 -5.46
C SER A 279 1.69 -14.61 -4.98
N ALA A 280 0.72 -14.43 -5.89
CA ALA A 280 -0.68 -14.26 -5.53
C ALA A 280 -1.30 -15.58 -5.03
N GLU A 281 -0.91 -16.75 -5.56
CA GLU A 281 -1.34 -18.05 -5.00
C GLU A 281 -0.89 -18.18 -3.55
N ARG A 282 0.38 -17.87 -3.26
CA ARG A 282 0.91 -17.90 -1.88
C ARG A 282 0.20 -16.90 -0.96
N LEU A 283 -0.16 -15.72 -1.49
CA LEU A 283 -0.92 -14.73 -0.74
C LEU A 283 -2.32 -15.24 -0.43
N MET A 284 -3.03 -15.81 -1.41
CA MET A 284 -4.36 -16.40 -1.22
C MET A 284 -4.33 -17.51 -0.16
N ASP A 285 -3.26 -18.31 -0.09
CA ASP A 285 -3.11 -19.36 0.92
C ASP A 285 -2.91 -18.77 2.32
N ALA A 286 -2.17 -17.65 2.44
CA ALA A 286 -2.02 -16.95 3.71
C ALA A 286 -3.33 -16.36 4.24
N PHE A 287 -4.27 -16.02 3.35
CA PHE A 287 -5.59 -15.50 3.68
C PHE A 287 -6.70 -16.56 3.61
N ALA A 288 -6.34 -17.85 3.63
CA ALA A 288 -7.34 -18.91 3.64
C ALA A 288 -8.33 -18.78 4.80
N GLY A 289 -9.63 -18.91 4.52
CA GLY A 289 -10.70 -18.73 5.51
C GLY A 289 -11.24 -17.29 5.62
N HIS A 290 -10.73 -16.37 4.81
CA HIS A 290 -11.27 -15.02 4.63
C HIS A 290 -11.99 -14.88 3.29
N GLU A 291 -12.92 -13.92 3.19
CA GLU A 291 -13.50 -13.48 1.91
C GLU A 291 -12.50 -12.54 1.25
N LEU A 292 -11.87 -12.95 0.14
CA LEU A 292 -10.77 -12.25 -0.46
C LEU A 292 -11.14 -11.65 -1.81
N HIS A 293 -10.92 -10.35 -1.96
CA HIS A 293 -11.07 -9.61 -3.20
C HIS A 293 -9.73 -9.02 -3.62
N PHE A 294 -9.40 -9.13 -4.90
CA PHE A 294 -8.33 -8.34 -5.52
C PHE A 294 -8.96 -7.20 -6.30
N ILE A 295 -8.36 -6.01 -6.23
CA ILE A 295 -8.66 -4.88 -7.12
C ILE A 295 -7.35 -4.47 -7.82
N THR A 296 -7.37 -4.49 -9.16
CA THR A 296 -6.16 -4.37 -9.97
C THR A 296 -6.39 -3.47 -11.18
N GLY A 297 -5.31 -2.99 -11.81
CA GLY A 297 -5.30 -2.19 -13.03
C GLY A 297 -4.51 -2.84 -14.17
N HIS A 298 -3.55 -2.10 -14.74
CA HIS A 298 -2.50 -2.56 -15.66
C HIS A 298 -2.97 -3.00 -17.06
N THR A 299 -4.04 -3.77 -17.14
CA THR A 299 -4.48 -4.36 -18.43
C THR A 299 -5.27 -3.40 -19.31
N HIS A 300 -5.74 -2.28 -18.76
CA HIS A 300 -6.66 -1.33 -19.39
C HIS A 300 -7.98 -2.00 -19.86
N LEU A 301 -8.40 -3.05 -19.16
CA LEU A 301 -9.63 -3.79 -19.45
C LEU A 301 -10.42 -4.02 -18.16
N ASN A 302 -11.70 -3.72 -18.19
CA ASN A 302 -12.60 -4.09 -17.10
C ASN A 302 -12.94 -5.57 -17.17
N SER A 303 -12.62 -6.31 -16.12
CA SER A 303 -12.96 -7.73 -16.02
C SER A 303 -13.11 -8.18 -14.57
N ASN A 304 -13.91 -9.24 -14.38
CA ASN A 304 -14.08 -9.87 -13.07
C ASN A 304 -13.82 -11.36 -13.23
N TYR A 305 -13.08 -11.93 -12.29
CA TYR A 305 -12.73 -13.34 -12.26
C TYR A 305 -13.00 -13.93 -10.89
N ASP A 306 -13.72 -15.03 -10.83
CA ASP A 306 -13.72 -15.91 -9.67
C ASP A 306 -12.50 -16.83 -9.81
N ILE A 307 -11.44 -16.52 -9.07
CA ILE A 307 -10.16 -17.26 -9.16
C ILE A 307 -10.30 -18.63 -8.51
N ARG A 308 -10.91 -18.67 -7.32
CA ARG A 308 -11.26 -19.87 -6.57
C ARG A 308 -12.37 -19.55 -5.57
N GLU A 309 -12.93 -20.54 -4.89
CA GLU A 309 -13.97 -20.33 -3.88
C GLU A 309 -13.53 -19.30 -2.84
N GLY A 310 -14.35 -18.27 -2.64
CA GLY A 310 -14.08 -17.16 -1.72
C GLY A 310 -13.02 -16.16 -2.19
N VAL A 311 -12.56 -16.23 -3.44
CA VAL A 311 -11.55 -15.32 -4.01
C VAL A 311 -12.00 -14.78 -5.36
N THR A 312 -12.25 -13.49 -5.41
CA THR A 312 -12.67 -12.77 -6.63
C THR A 312 -11.67 -11.67 -6.98
N GLU A 313 -11.40 -11.47 -8.26
CA GLU A 313 -10.61 -10.34 -8.76
C GLU A 313 -11.46 -9.40 -9.59
N HIS A 314 -11.27 -8.11 -9.35
CA HIS A 314 -11.86 -6.99 -10.08
C HIS A 314 -10.73 -6.21 -10.76
N ASN A 315 -10.55 -6.39 -12.06
CA ASN A 315 -9.61 -5.61 -12.85
C ASN A 315 -10.34 -4.40 -13.42
N VAL A 316 -9.75 -3.22 -13.24
CA VAL A 316 -10.31 -1.91 -13.58
C VAL A 316 -9.50 -1.30 -14.72
N ALA A 317 -10.19 -0.63 -15.70
CA ALA A 317 -9.57 0.09 -16.81
C ALA A 317 -9.62 1.60 -16.60
#